data_258b582d2cd4efdabd5635464944ed4e
#
_entry.id   258b582d2cd4efdabd5635464944ed4e
#
_cell.length_a   1.000
_cell.length_b   1.000
_cell.length_c   1.000
_cell.angle_alpha   90.00
_cell.angle_beta   90.00
_cell.angle_gamma   90.00
#
_symmetry.space_group_name_H-M   'P 1'
#
loop_
_entity.id
_entity.type
_entity.pdbx_description
1 polymer ?
#
loop_
_entity_poly.entity_id
_entity_poly.type
_entity_poly.pdbx_seq_one_letter_code
_entity_poly.pdbx_strand_id
1 'polypeptide(L)'
;MNQTELLEETLILARTAGKAIMGIYEKDFNVEYKADESPVTDADLAAHKIIVAGLLQLTPDIPILSEENADINWAIRQTWKSYWLVDPIDGTKEFIKKNGEFTVNIALIENGKPVLAVVDAPALGVSYLAADAIGAFKDKGDERIELKVTTKPNKGLIRVVGSRSHPSPDLAEFVKRFDDVEMVSKGSSLKLCLVAEGSADIYPRLGPTCEWDTGAGHAIAEIAGAKVTKLDGSPLIYNTKDEYLNPYFVVSAIEE
;
A
#
# COMPACT_ATOMS: atom_id res chain seq x y z
N MET A 1 9.36 8.76 21.28
CA MET A 1 9.95 8.55 19.94
C MET A 1 9.46 9.67 19.03
N ASN A 2 10.33 10.34 18.31
CA ASN A 2 9.91 11.34 17.31
C ASN A 2 9.50 10.65 16.00
N GLN A 3 8.87 11.39 15.07
CA GLN A 3 8.32 10.80 13.85
C GLN A 3 9.42 10.25 12.91
N THR A 4 10.61 10.86 12.90
CA THR A 4 11.75 10.36 12.10
C THR A 4 12.23 9.02 12.63
N GLU A 5 12.41 8.90 13.94
CA GLU A 5 12.79 7.63 14.58
C GLU A 5 11.74 6.55 14.34
N LEU A 6 10.45 6.90 14.48
CA LEU A 6 9.36 5.95 14.23
C LEU A 6 9.34 5.46 12.79
N LEU A 7 9.58 6.34 11.81
CA LEU A 7 9.64 5.97 10.40
C LEU A 7 10.79 5.01 10.11
N GLU A 8 11.99 5.30 10.63
CA GLU A 8 13.16 4.43 10.41
C GLU A 8 13.00 3.06 11.09
N GLU A 9 12.46 3.02 12.30
CA GLU A 9 12.18 1.75 13.00
C GLU A 9 11.09 0.94 12.26
N THR A 10 10.07 1.61 11.72
CA THR A 10 9.04 0.95 10.89
C THR A 10 9.65 0.39 9.59
N LEU A 11 10.60 1.10 8.97
CA LEU A 11 11.34 0.62 7.80
C LEU A 11 12.17 -0.63 8.14
N ILE A 12 12.90 -0.59 9.26
CA ILE A 12 13.69 -1.74 9.73
C ILE A 12 12.78 -2.94 9.97
N LEU A 13 11.61 -2.72 10.57
CA LEU A 13 10.61 -3.75 10.83
C LEU A 13 10.05 -4.35 9.55
N ALA A 14 9.65 -3.52 8.57
CA ALA A 14 9.15 -3.97 7.26
C ALA A 14 10.21 -4.81 6.52
N ARG A 15 11.46 -4.36 6.50
CA ARG A 15 12.58 -5.10 5.90
C ARG A 15 12.90 -6.40 6.64
N THR A 16 12.70 -6.44 7.96
CA THR A 16 12.87 -7.67 8.75
C THR A 16 11.82 -8.71 8.39
N ALA A 17 10.55 -8.28 8.26
CA ALA A 17 9.48 -9.11 7.75
C ALA A 17 9.75 -9.56 6.29
N GLY A 18 10.18 -8.63 5.44
CA GLY A 18 10.58 -8.91 4.05
C GLY A 18 11.67 -9.98 3.93
N LYS A 19 12.68 -9.97 4.80
CA LYS A 19 13.72 -11.01 4.84
C LYS A 19 13.13 -12.38 5.22
N ALA A 20 12.20 -12.44 6.17
CA ALA A 20 11.54 -13.68 6.55
C ALA A 20 10.69 -14.23 5.40
N ILE A 21 9.95 -13.35 4.70
CA ILE A 21 9.19 -13.66 3.50
C ILE A 21 10.11 -14.27 2.43
N MET A 22 11.24 -13.61 2.12
CA MET A 22 12.19 -14.09 1.11
C MET A 22 12.79 -15.44 1.45
N GLY A 23 13.03 -15.73 2.73
CA GLY A 23 13.49 -17.04 3.18
C GLY A 23 12.50 -18.19 2.91
N ILE A 24 11.20 -17.88 2.79
CA ILE A 24 10.14 -18.83 2.39
C ILE A 24 9.98 -18.80 0.86
N TYR A 25 9.98 -17.62 0.25
CA TYR A 25 9.80 -17.41 -1.19
C TYR A 25 10.77 -18.22 -2.05
N GLU A 26 12.02 -18.38 -1.59
CA GLU A 26 13.08 -19.12 -2.30
C GLU A 26 12.92 -20.64 -2.22
N LYS A 27 12.02 -21.14 -1.35
CA LYS A 27 11.77 -22.57 -1.11
C LYS A 27 10.41 -22.98 -1.66
N ASP A 28 10.08 -24.26 -1.50
CA ASP A 28 8.69 -24.72 -1.60
C ASP A 28 7.94 -24.34 -0.33
N PHE A 29 6.73 -23.81 -0.50
CA PHE A 29 5.87 -23.34 0.59
C PHE A 29 4.45 -23.86 0.44
N ASN A 30 3.74 -23.95 1.57
CA ASN A 30 2.34 -24.32 1.58
C ASN A 30 1.46 -23.12 1.23
N VAL A 31 0.38 -23.37 0.51
CA VAL A 31 -0.68 -22.41 0.23
C VAL A 31 -1.96 -22.93 0.84
N GLU A 32 -2.54 -22.15 1.72
CA GLU A 32 -3.87 -22.39 2.27
C GLU A 32 -4.84 -21.34 1.70
N TYR A 33 -6.14 -21.59 1.85
CA TYR A 33 -7.16 -20.67 1.38
C TYR A 33 -8.04 -20.24 2.56
N LYS A 34 -8.23 -18.94 2.71
CA LYS A 34 -9.15 -18.36 3.69
C LYS A 34 -10.62 -18.66 3.32
N ALA A 35 -11.56 -18.34 4.19
CA ALA A 35 -12.98 -18.58 3.96
C ALA A 35 -13.56 -17.81 2.73
N ASP A 36 -12.91 -16.73 2.33
CA ASP A 36 -13.23 -15.93 1.14
C ASP A 36 -12.47 -16.38 -0.13
N GLU A 37 -11.85 -17.58 -0.09
CA GLU A 37 -11.04 -18.16 -1.15
C GLU A 37 -9.74 -17.36 -1.48
N SER A 38 -9.36 -16.36 -0.68
CA SER A 38 -8.06 -15.72 -0.82
C SER A 38 -6.94 -16.64 -0.33
N PRO A 39 -5.79 -16.70 -1.03
CA PRO A 39 -4.67 -17.52 -0.59
C PRO A 39 -3.95 -16.87 0.60
N VAL A 40 -3.49 -17.69 1.53
CA VAL A 40 -2.56 -17.33 2.59
C VAL A 40 -1.41 -18.33 2.60
N THR A 41 -0.22 -17.89 2.91
CA THR A 41 0.97 -18.73 2.98
C THR A 41 1.64 -18.65 4.34
N ASP A 42 2.56 -19.57 4.61
CA ASP A 42 3.41 -19.51 5.81
C ASP A 42 4.17 -18.16 5.90
N ALA A 43 4.41 -17.51 4.76
CA ALA A 43 5.10 -16.23 4.69
C ALA A 43 4.24 -15.09 5.24
N ASP A 44 2.93 -15.07 4.94
CA ASP A 44 1.98 -14.07 5.47
C ASP A 44 1.95 -14.13 7.00
N LEU A 45 1.84 -15.33 7.57
CA LEU A 45 1.79 -15.55 9.02
C LEU A 45 3.13 -15.23 9.70
N ALA A 46 4.26 -15.55 9.06
CA ALA A 46 5.59 -15.22 9.60
C ALA A 46 5.82 -13.71 9.61
N ALA A 47 5.47 -13.00 8.53
CA ALA A 47 5.56 -11.56 8.44
C ALA A 47 4.64 -10.88 9.45
N HIS A 48 3.38 -11.31 9.54
CA HIS A 48 2.41 -10.82 10.52
C HIS A 48 2.97 -10.87 11.95
N LYS A 49 3.49 -12.01 12.39
CA LYS A 49 4.05 -12.16 13.73
C LYS A 49 5.21 -11.21 14.02
N ILE A 50 6.11 -11.02 13.06
CA ILE A 50 7.24 -10.10 13.16
C ILE A 50 6.75 -8.67 13.28
N ILE A 51 5.85 -8.24 12.39
CA ILE A 51 5.35 -6.87 12.34
C ILE A 51 4.57 -6.53 13.61
N VAL A 52 3.63 -7.38 14.02
CA VAL A 52 2.82 -7.14 15.22
C VAL A 52 3.69 -7.07 16.48
N ALA A 53 4.64 -8.00 16.64
CA ALA A 53 5.54 -7.98 17.80
C ALA A 53 6.40 -6.71 17.83
N GLY A 54 6.92 -6.26 16.69
CA GLY A 54 7.71 -5.03 16.60
C GLY A 54 6.90 -3.78 16.88
N LEU A 55 5.71 -3.64 16.29
CA LEU A 55 4.83 -2.50 16.52
C LEU A 55 4.37 -2.38 17.98
N LEU A 56 4.09 -3.50 18.64
CA LEU A 56 3.76 -3.52 20.08
C LEU A 56 4.95 -3.09 20.96
N GLN A 57 6.19 -3.32 20.54
CA GLN A 57 7.37 -2.82 21.24
C GLN A 57 7.60 -1.32 20.99
N LEU A 58 7.38 -0.86 19.75
CA LEU A 58 7.59 0.54 19.37
C LEU A 58 6.52 1.46 19.98
N THR A 59 5.27 1.03 19.94
CA THR A 59 4.09 1.84 20.30
C THR A 59 3.03 0.97 20.99
N PRO A 60 3.23 0.54 22.24
CA PRO A 60 2.37 -0.43 22.94
C PRO A 60 0.91 0.02 23.10
N ASP A 61 0.66 1.33 23.07
CA ASP A 61 -0.66 1.91 23.27
C ASP A 61 -1.44 2.12 21.96
N ILE A 62 -0.82 1.89 20.80
CA ILE A 62 -1.47 2.05 19.50
C ILE A 62 -2.01 0.70 19.02
N PRO A 63 -3.33 0.54 18.81
CA PRO A 63 -3.91 -0.71 18.32
C PRO A 63 -3.44 -1.04 16.90
N ILE A 64 -3.49 -2.33 16.56
CA ILE A 64 -3.04 -2.84 15.27
C ILE A 64 -4.21 -3.53 14.57
N LEU A 65 -4.52 -3.12 13.35
CA LEU A 65 -5.40 -3.81 12.41
C LEU A 65 -4.52 -4.45 11.33
N SER A 66 -4.45 -5.76 11.30
CA SER A 66 -3.72 -6.51 10.29
C SER A 66 -4.68 -7.41 9.52
N GLU A 67 -4.47 -7.58 8.21
CA GLU A 67 -5.24 -8.51 7.38
C GLU A 67 -5.33 -9.91 8.01
N GLU A 68 -4.23 -10.42 8.58
CA GLU A 68 -4.17 -11.76 9.17
C GLU A 68 -4.81 -11.86 10.58
N ASN A 69 -5.31 -10.74 11.11
CA ASN A 69 -6.05 -10.67 12.37
C ASN A 69 -7.07 -9.52 12.30
N ALA A 70 -7.98 -9.62 11.34
CA ALA A 70 -8.97 -8.57 11.06
C ALA A 70 -10.32 -8.77 11.81
N ASP A 71 -10.46 -9.83 12.61
CA ASP A 71 -11.68 -10.09 13.41
C ASP A 71 -11.74 -9.18 14.64
N ILE A 72 -11.88 -7.87 14.39
CA ILE A 72 -11.98 -6.85 15.43
C ILE A 72 -13.36 -6.20 15.36
N ASN A 73 -14.11 -6.32 16.46
CA ASN A 73 -15.46 -5.79 16.56
C ASN A 73 -15.51 -4.29 16.21
N TRP A 74 -16.40 -3.92 15.30
CA TRP A 74 -16.59 -2.55 14.84
C TRP A 74 -16.85 -1.56 15.99
N ALA A 75 -17.63 -1.95 17.00
CA ALA A 75 -17.91 -1.11 18.17
C ALA A 75 -16.62 -0.69 18.92
N ILE A 76 -15.56 -1.49 18.82
CA ILE A 76 -14.23 -1.16 19.37
C ILE A 76 -13.48 -0.31 18.36
N ARG A 77 -13.32 -0.81 17.14
CA ARG A 77 -12.47 -0.23 16.09
C ARG A 77 -12.89 1.20 15.70
N GLN A 78 -14.20 1.50 15.63
CA GLN A 78 -14.70 2.84 15.32
C GLN A 78 -14.29 3.92 16.33
N THR A 79 -13.82 3.53 17.53
CA THR A 79 -13.36 4.47 18.56
C THR A 79 -11.89 4.86 18.41
N TRP A 80 -11.15 4.17 17.54
CA TRP A 80 -9.72 4.40 17.37
C TRP A 80 -9.46 5.72 16.64
N LYS A 81 -8.67 6.57 17.27
CA LYS A 81 -8.17 7.81 16.66
C LYS A 81 -6.85 7.58 15.94
N SER A 82 -6.03 6.67 16.47
CA SER A 82 -4.76 6.25 15.89
C SER A 82 -4.69 4.73 15.93
N TYR A 83 -4.20 4.11 14.85
CA TYR A 83 -3.98 2.67 14.77
C TYR A 83 -3.00 2.34 13.65
N TRP A 84 -2.31 1.22 13.78
CA TRP A 84 -1.53 0.65 12.70
C TRP A 84 -2.41 -0.17 11.77
N LEU A 85 -2.25 0.05 10.48
CA LEU A 85 -2.91 -0.69 9.42
C LEU A 85 -1.85 -1.47 8.65
N VAL A 86 -1.98 -2.80 8.64
CA VAL A 86 -0.92 -3.70 8.19
C VAL A 86 -1.46 -4.73 7.20
N ASP A 87 -0.77 -4.84 6.07
CA ASP A 87 -0.85 -5.99 5.19
C ASP A 87 0.52 -6.67 5.17
N PRO A 88 0.65 -7.86 5.74
CA PRO A 88 1.93 -8.56 5.80
C PRO A 88 2.48 -8.97 4.43
N ILE A 89 1.60 -9.33 3.47
CA ILE A 89 1.95 -9.58 2.06
C ILE A 89 0.79 -9.18 1.15
N ASP A 90 0.78 -7.94 0.68
CA ASP A 90 -0.09 -7.58 -0.44
C ASP A 90 0.46 -8.20 -1.74
N GLY A 91 -0.42 -8.88 -2.46
CA GLY A 91 -0.05 -9.59 -3.67
C GLY A 91 0.35 -11.04 -3.43
N THR A 92 -0.36 -11.78 -2.58
CA THR A 92 -0.12 -13.22 -2.35
C THR A 92 -0.19 -14.03 -3.65
N LYS A 93 -1.03 -13.62 -4.61
CA LYS A 93 -1.07 -14.25 -5.95
C LYS A 93 0.22 -14.02 -6.74
N GLU A 94 0.83 -12.84 -6.63
CA GLU A 94 2.11 -12.48 -7.22
C GLU A 94 3.26 -13.25 -6.53
N PHE A 95 3.17 -13.40 -5.21
CA PHE A 95 4.08 -14.23 -4.43
C PHE A 95 4.05 -15.69 -4.90
N ILE A 96 2.86 -16.30 -4.99
CA ILE A 96 2.68 -17.69 -5.44
C ILE A 96 3.20 -17.89 -6.87
N LYS A 97 2.96 -16.92 -7.77
CA LYS A 97 3.45 -16.94 -9.17
C LYS A 97 4.93 -16.64 -9.30
N LYS A 98 5.63 -16.33 -8.22
CA LYS A 98 7.06 -15.99 -8.18
C LYS A 98 7.46 -14.86 -9.14
N ASN A 99 6.61 -13.83 -9.34
CA ASN A 99 6.90 -12.68 -10.18
C ASN A 99 7.57 -11.50 -9.44
N GLY A 100 7.69 -11.58 -8.11
CA GLY A 100 8.37 -10.60 -7.27
C GLY A 100 7.59 -9.31 -6.98
N GLU A 101 6.35 -9.16 -7.46
CA GLU A 101 5.56 -7.93 -7.30
C GLU A 101 4.62 -8.01 -6.09
N PHE A 102 5.14 -8.37 -4.94
CA PHE A 102 4.45 -8.37 -3.66
C PHE A 102 5.14 -7.43 -2.66
N THR A 103 4.39 -6.94 -1.68
CA THR A 103 4.88 -5.91 -0.75
C THR A 103 4.44 -6.19 0.68
N VAL A 104 5.25 -5.71 1.64
CA VAL A 104 4.87 -5.52 3.04
C VAL A 104 4.36 -4.10 3.18
N ASN A 105 3.15 -3.92 3.67
CA ASN A 105 2.52 -2.62 3.86
C ASN A 105 2.29 -2.35 5.34
N ILE A 106 2.85 -1.25 5.85
CA ILE A 106 2.65 -0.79 7.23
C ILE A 106 2.31 0.70 7.19
N ALA A 107 1.16 1.10 7.73
CA ALA A 107 0.75 2.49 7.82
C ALA A 107 0.27 2.85 9.23
N LEU A 108 0.61 4.03 9.70
CA LEU A 108 -0.01 4.66 10.86
C LEU A 108 -1.15 5.54 10.36
N ILE A 109 -2.36 5.25 10.84
CA ILE A 109 -3.55 6.02 10.53
C ILE A 109 -3.88 6.90 11.73
N GLU A 110 -4.09 8.20 11.50
CA GLU A 110 -4.54 9.15 12.51
C GLU A 110 -5.79 9.89 12.02
N ASN A 111 -6.88 9.80 12.80
CA ASN A 111 -8.16 10.41 12.46
C ASN A 111 -8.64 10.07 11.04
N GLY A 112 -8.43 8.81 10.64
CA GLY A 112 -8.81 8.28 9.33
C GLY A 112 -7.87 8.63 8.19
N LYS A 113 -6.73 9.28 8.44
CA LYS A 113 -5.72 9.63 7.43
C LYS A 113 -4.42 8.87 7.68
N PRO A 114 -3.78 8.34 6.64
CA PRO A 114 -2.45 7.74 6.78
C PRO A 114 -1.40 8.85 6.88
N VAL A 115 -0.62 8.87 7.99
CA VAL A 115 0.34 9.93 8.31
C VAL A 115 1.80 9.48 8.30
N LEU A 116 2.03 8.16 8.37
CA LEU A 116 3.34 7.54 8.27
C LEU A 116 3.16 6.18 7.62
N ALA A 117 4.06 5.81 6.72
CA ALA A 117 3.96 4.52 6.05
C ALA A 117 5.28 3.99 5.51
N VAL A 118 5.31 2.67 5.37
CA VAL A 118 6.34 1.93 4.64
C VAL A 118 5.66 0.92 3.72
N VAL A 119 6.11 0.88 2.47
CA VAL A 119 5.86 -0.20 1.49
C VAL A 119 7.21 -0.80 1.15
N ASP A 120 7.47 -2.03 1.60
CA ASP A 120 8.70 -2.76 1.27
C ASP A 120 8.41 -3.81 0.19
N ALA A 121 9.18 -3.80 -0.89
CA ALA A 121 9.12 -4.79 -1.97
C ALA A 121 10.39 -5.66 -1.93
N PRO A 122 10.45 -6.68 -1.07
CA PRO A 122 11.69 -7.37 -0.73
C PRO A 122 12.32 -8.10 -1.92
N ALA A 123 11.52 -8.65 -2.82
CA ALA A 123 12.02 -9.32 -4.02
C ALA A 123 12.60 -8.35 -5.07
N LEU A 124 12.23 -7.07 -4.99
CA LEU A 124 12.73 -6.01 -5.88
C LEU A 124 13.88 -5.22 -5.24
N GLY A 125 14.15 -5.41 -3.94
CA GLY A 125 15.15 -4.67 -3.19
C GLY A 125 14.86 -3.18 -3.09
N VAL A 126 13.57 -2.81 -3.00
CA VAL A 126 13.11 -1.43 -2.97
C VAL A 126 12.15 -1.24 -1.80
N SER A 127 12.31 -0.16 -1.05
CA SER A 127 11.35 0.27 -0.03
C SER A 127 10.89 1.70 -0.34
N TYR A 128 9.62 1.97 -0.12
CA TYR A 128 9.04 3.33 -0.14
C TYR A 128 8.63 3.67 1.29
N LEU A 129 8.90 4.90 1.71
CA LEU A 129 8.60 5.34 3.06
C LEU A 129 8.19 6.82 3.05
N ALA A 130 7.28 7.18 3.93
CA ALA A 130 6.80 8.55 4.05
C ALA A 130 6.30 8.87 5.45
N ALA A 131 6.44 10.13 5.86
CA ALA A 131 5.76 10.68 7.03
C ALA A 131 5.49 12.18 6.82
N ASP A 132 4.34 12.66 7.30
CA ASP A 132 3.84 14.03 7.08
C ASP A 132 4.88 15.13 7.36
N ALA A 133 5.64 15.02 8.46
CA ALA A 133 6.62 16.03 8.83
C ALA A 133 7.99 15.87 8.14
N ILE A 134 8.18 14.80 7.34
CA ILE A 134 9.51 14.41 6.84
C ILE A 134 9.55 14.43 5.30
N GLY A 135 8.46 14.03 4.64
CA GLY A 135 8.38 13.81 3.20
C GLY A 135 8.30 12.33 2.83
N ALA A 136 8.36 12.06 1.52
CA ALA A 136 8.31 10.72 0.96
C ALA A 136 9.62 10.36 0.28
N PHE A 137 10.03 9.11 0.41
CA PHE A 137 11.32 8.62 -0.09
C PHE A 137 11.20 7.23 -0.70
N LYS A 138 12.14 6.93 -1.58
CA LYS A 138 12.40 5.60 -2.13
C LYS A 138 13.82 5.20 -1.80
N ASP A 139 13.96 4.06 -1.13
CA ASP A 139 15.25 3.43 -0.86
C ASP A 139 15.50 2.30 -1.85
N LYS A 140 16.68 2.27 -2.46
CA LYS A 140 17.14 1.18 -3.32
C LYS A 140 18.64 0.94 -3.10
N GLY A 141 18.98 -0.21 -2.53
CA GLY A 141 20.33 -0.45 -2.04
C GLY A 141 20.68 0.55 -0.93
N ASP A 142 21.81 1.26 -1.12
CA ASP A 142 22.29 2.30 -0.19
C ASP A 142 21.80 3.71 -0.59
N GLU A 143 21.01 3.85 -1.63
CA GLU A 143 20.52 5.13 -2.13
C GLU A 143 19.13 5.42 -1.59
N ARG A 144 18.94 6.65 -1.05
CA ARG A 144 17.64 7.22 -0.69
C ARG A 144 17.33 8.40 -1.59
N ILE A 145 16.20 8.33 -2.30
CA ILE A 145 15.73 9.36 -3.22
C ILE A 145 14.46 9.98 -2.67
N GLU A 146 14.42 11.31 -2.53
CA GLU A 146 13.19 12.03 -2.19
C GLU A 146 12.18 11.90 -3.34
N LEU A 147 10.94 11.57 -3.01
CA LEU A 147 9.83 11.51 -3.95
C LEU A 147 9.10 12.84 -3.95
N LYS A 148 8.94 13.40 -5.15
CA LYS A 148 8.22 14.65 -5.32
C LYS A 148 7.43 14.60 -6.62
N VAL A 149 6.13 14.46 -6.49
CA VAL A 149 5.23 14.44 -7.64
C VAL A 149 5.21 15.84 -8.27
N THR A 150 5.48 15.86 -9.57
CA THR A 150 5.22 17.05 -10.38
C THR A 150 3.89 16.84 -11.08
N THR A 151 2.87 17.61 -10.70
CA THR A 151 1.59 17.61 -11.40
C THR A 151 1.79 18.06 -12.84
N LYS A 152 1.11 17.40 -13.76
CA LYS A 152 1.14 17.73 -15.18
C LYS A 152 -0.26 18.02 -15.70
N PRO A 153 -0.39 18.83 -16.77
CA PRO A 153 -1.67 19.04 -17.43
C PRO A 153 -2.27 17.73 -17.92
N ASN A 154 -3.60 17.65 -17.92
CA ASN A 154 -4.35 16.53 -18.51
C ASN A 154 -4.30 16.58 -20.05
N LYS A 155 -3.09 16.55 -20.61
CA LYS A 155 -2.82 16.62 -22.06
C LYS A 155 -1.61 15.77 -22.44
N GLY A 156 -1.64 15.27 -23.69
CA GLY A 156 -0.57 14.42 -24.24
C GLY A 156 -0.64 13.02 -23.67
N LEU A 157 0.49 12.34 -23.68
CA LEU A 157 0.59 10.96 -23.21
C LEU A 157 0.38 10.87 -21.69
N ILE A 158 -0.64 10.12 -21.28
CA ILE A 158 -0.98 9.82 -19.89
C ILE A 158 -0.62 8.36 -19.58
N ARG A 159 0.25 8.15 -18.60
CA ARG A 159 0.64 6.82 -18.13
C ARG A 159 -0.34 6.37 -17.05
N VAL A 160 -1.19 5.40 -17.40
CA VAL A 160 -2.26 4.88 -16.54
C VAL A 160 -1.85 3.55 -15.95
N VAL A 161 -1.85 3.43 -14.62
CA VAL A 161 -1.56 2.15 -13.97
C VAL A 161 -2.80 1.26 -13.97
N GLY A 162 -2.60 0.03 -14.45
CA GLY A 162 -3.58 -1.05 -14.41
C GLY A 162 -3.12 -2.25 -13.63
N SER A 163 -4.05 -3.08 -13.19
CA SER A 163 -3.72 -4.36 -12.58
C SER A 163 -3.19 -5.33 -13.63
N ARG A 164 -2.06 -6.00 -13.36
CA ARG A 164 -1.53 -7.06 -14.22
C ARG A 164 -2.47 -8.28 -14.26
N SER A 165 -3.02 -8.63 -13.12
CA SER A 165 -3.75 -9.89 -12.92
C SER A 165 -5.27 -9.75 -13.09
N HIS A 166 -5.80 -8.53 -13.09
CA HIS A 166 -7.24 -8.27 -13.12
C HIS A 166 -7.59 -7.15 -14.11
N PRO A 167 -7.66 -7.43 -15.41
CA PRO A 167 -8.18 -6.46 -16.38
C PRO A 167 -9.64 -6.14 -16.03
N SER A 168 -10.00 -4.85 -16.06
CA SER A 168 -11.34 -4.37 -15.71
C SER A 168 -11.96 -3.63 -16.89
N PRO A 169 -13.21 -3.96 -17.26
CA PRO A 169 -13.98 -3.17 -18.24
C PRO A 169 -14.11 -1.70 -17.84
N ASP A 170 -14.23 -1.43 -16.54
CA ASP A 170 -14.33 -0.07 -16.01
C ASP A 170 -13.05 0.73 -16.24
N LEU A 171 -11.88 0.08 -16.16
CA LEU A 171 -10.61 0.71 -16.53
C LEU A 171 -10.56 1.06 -18.01
N ALA A 172 -11.04 0.16 -18.88
CA ALA A 172 -11.10 0.40 -20.31
C ALA A 172 -12.02 1.59 -20.66
N GLU A 173 -13.10 1.79 -19.89
CA GLU A 173 -13.97 2.95 -20.03
C GLU A 173 -13.31 4.22 -19.47
N PHE A 174 -12.69 4.11 -18.30
CA PHE A 174 -12.01 5.21 -17.66
C PHE A 174 -10.92 5.87 -18.52
N VAL A 175 -10.15 5.08 -19.27
CA VAL A 175 -9.03 5.60 -20.08
C VAL A 175 -9.50 6.32 -21.35
N LYS A 176 -10.73 6.13 -21.81
CA LYS A 176 -11.27 6.82 -22.99
C LYS A 176 -11.37 8.34 -22.86
N ARG A 177 -11.28 8.85 -21.64
CA ARG A 177 -11.27 10.29 -21.36
C ARG A 177 -9.94 11.00 -21.67
N PHE A 178 -8.90 10.23 -22.03
CA PHE A 178 -7.59 10.74 -22.39
C PHE A 178 -7.35 10.54 -23.88
N ASP A 179 -6.65 11.51 -24.50
CA ASP A 179 -6.36 11.49 -25.94
C ASP A 179 -5.28 10.46 -26.29
N ASP A 180 -4.29 10.28 -25.42
CA ASP A 180 -3.16 9.37 -25.63
C ASP A 180 -2.81 8.68 -24.30
N VAL A 181 -2.73 7.35 -24.29
CA VAL A 181 -2.59 6.53 -23.08
C VAL A 181 -1.51 5.48 -23.25
N GLU A 182 -0.59 5.45 -22.29
CA GLU A 182 0.31 4.33 -22.06
C GLU A 182 -0.15 3.53 -20.84
N MET A 183 -0.40 2.24 -21.02
CA MET A 183 -0.78 1.35 -19.92
C MET A 183 0.46 0.81 -19.21
N VAL A 184 0.58 1.10 -17.92
CA VAL A 184 1.63 0.58 -17.02
C VAL A 184 1.02 -0.52 -16.16
N SER A 185 1.57 -1.73 -16.23
CA SER A 185 1.09 -2.87 -15.43
C SER A 185 2.01 -3.16 -14.25
N LYS A 186 1.41 -3.24 -13.04
CA LYS A 186 2.12 -3.58 -11.81
C LYS A 186 1.22 -4.37 -10.87
N GLY A 187 1.81 -5.22 -10.02
CA GLY A 187 1.12 -5.91 -8.92
C GLY A 187 1.10 -5.07 -7.64
N SER A 188 0.30 -5.51 -6.66
CA SER A 188 0.32 -5.03 -5.28
C SER A 188 0.14 -3.50 -5.11
N SER A 189 0.45 -2.99 -3.95
CA SER A 189 0.48 -1.55 -3.58
C SER A 189 1.55 -0.75 -4.34
N LEU A 190 2.47 -1.42 -5.06
CA LEU A 190 3.43 -0.77 -5.96
C LEU A 190 2.74 0.15 -6.98
N LYS A 191 1.48 -0.09 -7.30
CA LYS A 191 0.69 0.77 -8.20
C LYS A 191 0.56 2.20 -7.71
N LEU A 192 0.38 2.40 -6.38
CA LEU A 192 0.35 3.72 -5.76
C LEU A 192 1.76 4.34 -5.75
N CYS A 193 2.78 3.52 -5.47
CA CYS A 193 4.18 3.95 -5.46
C CYS A 193 4.66 4.43 -6.84
N LEU A 194 4.18 3.84 -7.94
CA LEU A 194 4.52 4.31 -9.30
C LEU A 194 4.05 5.73 -9.57
N VAL A 195 2.89 6.13 -9.02
CA VAL A 195 2.43 7.53 -9.13
C VAL A 195 3.28 8.43 -8.24
N ALA A 196 3.59 7.99 -7.02
CA ALA A 196 4.43 8.74 -6.09
C ALA A 196 5.84 9.03 -6.62
N GLU A 197 6.43 8.09 -7.37
CA GLU A 197 7.78 8.26 -7.97
C GLU A 197 7.77 8.89 -9.37
N GLY A 198 6.60 9.21 -9.91
CA GLY A 198 6.47 9.79 -11.25
C GLY A 198 6.71 8.81 -12.40
N SER A 199 6.72 7.51 -12.15
CA SER A 199 6.75 6.46 -13.19
C SER A 199 5.41 6.25 -13.87
N ALA A 200 4.33 6.71 -13.25
CA ALA A 200 2.99 6.76 -13.81
C ALA A 200 2.31 8.08 -13.41
N ASP A 201 1.24 8.44 -14.09
CA ASP A 201 0.55 9.71 -13.90
C ASP A 201 -0.78 9.54 -13.17
N ILE A 202 -1.42 8.38 -13.31
CA ILE A 202 -2.71 8.12 -12.68
C ILE A 202 -2.92 6.62 -12.42
N TYR A 203 -3.51 6.30 -11.28
CA TYR A 203 -3.94 4.97 -10.90
C TYR A 203 -5.42 4.97 -10.48
N PRO A 204 -6.36 4.61 -11.36
CA PRO A 204 -7.75 4.38 -11.00
C PRO A 204 -7.91 2.99 -10.39
N ARG A 205 -8.46 2.91 -9.19
CA ARG A 205 -8.86 1.66 -8.56
C ARG A 205 -10.37 1.47 -8.65
N LEU A 206 -10.81 0.74 -9.69
CA LEU A 206 -12.20 0.47 -10.04
C LEU A 206 -12.58 -0.99 -9.79
N GLY A 207 -12.06 -1.57 -8.73
CA GLY A 207 -12.34 -2.94 -8.30
C GLY A 207 -12.10 -3.09 -6.81
N PRO A 208 -12.55 -4.21 -6.20
CA PRO A 208 -12.43 -4.44 -4.77
C PRO A 208 -10.99 -4.35 -4.29
N THR A 209 -10.78 -3.70 -3.15
CA THR A 209 -9.52 -3.65 -2.41
C THR A 209 -9.81 -3.28 -0.95
N CYS A 210 -9.05 -3.83 -0.03
CA CYS A 210 -9.22 -3.56 1.39
C CYS A 210 -8.40 -2.35 1.84
N GLU A 211 -8.71 -1.83 3.02
CA GLU A 211 -8.01 -0.67 3.59
C GLU A 211 -6.51 -0.94 3.76
N TRP A 212 -6.12 -2.15 4.18
CA TRP A 212 -4.72 -2.54 4.39
C TRP A 212 -3.90 -2.64 3.11
N ASP A 213 -4.51 -2.95 1.95
CA ASP A 213 -3.84 -2.94 0.64
C ASP A 213 -3.39 -1.53 0.22
N THR A 214 -4.03 -0.49 0.78
CA THR A 214 -3.93 0.88 0.24
C THR A 214 -3.33 1.89 1.20
N GLY A 215 -3.53 1.74 2.52
CA GLY A 215 -3.16 2.76 3.50
C GLY A 215 -1.70 3.21 3.41
N ALA A 216 -0.76 2.28 3.23
CA ALA A 216 0.65 2.61 3.11
C ALA A 216 0.97 3.33 1.79
N GLY A 217 0.52 2.77 0.66
CA GLY A 217 0.73 3.40 -0.64
C GLY A 217 0.05 4.78 -0.76
N HIS A 218 -1.11 4.96 -0.12
CA HIS A 218 -1.83 6.24 -0.05
C HIS A 218 -0.98 7.31 0.66
N ALA A 219 -0.46 7.03 1.86
CA ALA A 219 0.43 7.96 2.56
C ALA A 219 1.61 8.38 1.68
N ILE A 220 2.28 7.40 1.06
CA ILE A 220 3.45 7.67 0.21
C ILE A 220 3.06 8.56 -0.97
N ALA A 221 1.95 8.26 -1.64
CA ALA A 221 1.49 9.04 -2.80
C ALA A 221 1.08 10.47 -2.41
N GLU A 222 0.30 10.64 -1.34
CA GLU A 222 -0.20 11.94 -0.90
C GLU A 222 0.93 12.82 -0.36
N ILE A 223 1.83 12.27 0.44
CA ILE A 223 2.99 13.00 0.99
C ILE A 223 4.00 13.35 -0.12
N ALA A 224 4.12 12.52 -1.16
CA ALA A 224 4.90 12.87 -2.35
C ALA A 224 4.26 13.99 -3.19
N GLY A 225 2.98 14.32 -2.99
CA GLY A 225 2.26 15.40 -3.66
C GLY A 225 1.21 14.96 -4.68
N ALA A 226 0.91 13.66 -4.81
CA ALA A 226 -0.23 13.18 -5.59
C ALA A 226 -1.54 13.41 -4.82
N LYS A 227 -2.67 13.38 -5.53
CA LYS A 227 -4.00 13.41 -4.92
C LYS A 227 -4.55 11.99 -4.82
N VAL A 228 -5.16 11.63 -3.69
CA VAL A 228 -5.88 10.37 -3.50
C VAL A 228 -7.33 10.67 -3.14
N THR A 229 -8.23 10.44 -4.09
CA THR A 229 -9.65 10.82 -3.95
C THR A 229 -10.58 9.70 -4.37
N LYS A 230 -11.77 9.67 -3.79
CA LYS A 230 -12.88 8.88 -4.32
C LYS A 230 -13.31 9.42 -5.69
N LEU A 231 -14.15 8.67 -6.42
CA LEU A 231 -14.62 9.09 -7.75
C LEU A 231 -15.44 10.39 -7.74
N ASP A 232 -15.99 10.77 -6.60
CA ASP A 232 -16.71 12.04 -6.39
C ASP A 232 -15.81 13.22 -6.03
N GLY A 233 -14.47 13.01 -6.03
CA GLY A 233 -13.47 14.02 -5.68
C GLY A 233 -13.26 14.19 -4.17
N SER A 234 -14.05 13.55 -3.31
CA SER A 234 -13.86 13.63 -1.86
C SER A 234 -12.66 12.77 -1.40
N PRO A 235 -12.00 13.12 -0.28
CA PRO A 235 -10.87 12.37 0.23
C PRO A 235 -11.20 10.90 0.53
N LEU A 236 -10.25 10.00 0.30
CA LEU A 236 -10.32 8.63 0.79
C LEU A 236 -9.94 8.62 2.27
N ILE A 237 -10.86 8.13 3.12
CA ILE A 237 -10.71 8.11 4.59
C ILE A 237 -10.92 6.69 5.09
N TYR A 238 -10.09 6.27 6.04
CA TYR A 238 -10.02 4.92 6.59
C TYR A 238 -10.86 4.78 7.86
N ASN A 239 -11.26 3.54 8.17
CA ASN A 239 -11.98 3.17 9.39
C ASN A 239 -13.27 3.98 9.61
N THR A 240 -14.07 4.16 8.57
CA THR A 240 -15.33 4.92 8.60
C THR A 240 -16.57 4.04 8.59
N LYS A 241 -16.42 2.72 8.46
CA LYS A 241 -17.50 1.72 8.37
C LYS A 241 -17.02 0.35 8.84
N ASP A 242 -17.94 -0.58 9.02
CA ASP A 242 -17.62 -1.93 9.50
C ASP A 242 -16.84 -2.76 8.47
N GLU A 243 -17.21 -2.68 7.19
CA GLU A 243 -16.48 -3.40 6.15
C GLU A 243 -15.11 -2.77 5.90
N TYR A 244 -14.13 -3.62 5.57
CA TYR A 244 -12.76 -3.20 5.24
C TYR A 244 -12.58 -2.77 3.79
N LEU A 245 -13.56 -3.01 2.92
CA LEU A 245 -13.48 -2.65 1.50
C LEU A 245 -13.46 -1.14 1.30
N ASN A 246 -12.53 -0.66 0.52
CA ASN A 246 -12.49 0.73 0.07
C ASN A 246 -13.61 1.03 -0.94
N PRO A 247 -14.12 2.26 -0.99
CA PRO A 247 -14.80 2.75 -2.19
C PRO A 247 -13.82 2.79 -3.37
N TYR A 248 -14.33 2.90 -4.60
CA TYR A 248 -13.46 3.17 -5.75
C TYR A 248 -12.78 4.53 -5.59
N PHE A 249 -11.51 4.60 -6.01
CA PHE A 249 -10.69 5.79 -5.84
C PHE A 249 -9.71 5.98 -7.00
N VAL A 250 -9.10 7.14 -7.04
CA VAL A 250 -8.07 7.51 -8.01
C VAL A 250 -6.87 8.10 -7.27
N VAL A 251 -5.66 7.66 -7.63
CA VAL A 251 -4.40 8.32 -7.28
C VAL A 251 -3.94 9.09 -8.50
N SER A 252 -3.75 10.39 -8.40
CA SER A 252 -3.49 11.25 -9.57
C SER A 252 -2.37 12.26 -9.34
N ALA A 253 -1.48 12.34 -10.31
CA ALA A 253 -0.49 13.40 -10.52
C ALA A 253 -0.91 14.36 -11.66
N ILE A 254 -2.17 14.33 -12.09
CA ILE A 254 -2.71 15.14 -13.19
C ILE A 254 -3.50 16.31 -12.59
N GLU A 255 -3.38 17.50 -13.20
CA GLU A 255 -4.23 18.65 -12.90
C GLU A 255 -5.68 18.35 -13.30
N GLU A 256 -6.62 18.75 -12.45
CA GLU A 256 -8.06 18.68 -12.72
C GLU A 256 -8.51 19.78 -13.68
#